data_e484d7ae30f82cbd1271cdc07797ea1f
#
_entry.id   e484d7ae30f82cbd1271cdc07797ea1f
#
_cell.length_a   1.000
_cell.length_b   1.000
_cell.length_c   1.000
_cell.angle_alpha   90.00
_cell.angle_beta   90.00
_cell.angle_gamma   90.00
#
_symmetry.space_group_name_H-M   'P 1'
#
loop_
_entity.id
_entity.type
_entity.pdbx_description
1 polymer ?
#
loop_
_entity_poly.entity_id
_entity_poly.type
_entity_poly.pdbx_seq_one_letter_code
_entity_poly.pdbx_strand_id
1 'polypeptide(L)'
;MKKSGGQKRKLISCLLLACLLMGCASKGAASANNDNTLTSVPEKTAMLAEARTEYKVPESYPAVSVDLIGYTVGTEKKAVIRAKELPKTFVLKNAVSGEKVFEGKVKPIEDADSEGMCVGVADFSEIDEEGTYYIETEYLGDSKEFKIRTGVYEELLSRTFGKLHALRANIEYGTKSVPAPGNSDETLDVSGGWKTGENGQKDVVTGCMAAYDLMMAYQYHPSSFGDDMGISESGNRIPDILDEIMFETDWLLKMQNPETGGVYTAVSSRKTSTGRFEPTIDGEATRATVYFCVVMTHFSYVINKFNSAYASKCLKAAGLAWKCLEANKNLVSSEQMYRAAVELYKATGYAVYKKVIDEYLKSNADKDMTDRTMVDAAITHMSTTRNADMDLCGKLMERFMARTHSKAAKARDCGYMVESADMTPEELLRNTEELVVVDYIISSFEYEKMEENYLHYMCGRNIKSELYLDFEYDPDGYAMLLVLLGRLTDKK
;
A
#
# COMPACT_ATOMS: atom_id res chain seq x y z
N MET A 1 -2.88 51.46 -3.52
CA MET A 1 -1.65 51.94 -4.18
C MET A 1 -0.65 50.81 -4.24
N LYS A 2 -0.44 50.31 -5.48
CA LYS A 2 0.80 49.94 -6.18
C LYS A 2 1.71 48.91 -5.46
N LYS A 3 1.67 47.63 -5.97
CA LYS A 3 2.60 47.04 -6.98
C LYS A 3 4.07 47.00 -6.52
N SER A 4 4.60 45.78 -6.29
CA SER A 4 5.79 45.26 -7.01
C SER A 4 6.21 43.92 -6.37
N GLY A 5 6.40 42.88 -7.17
CA GLY A 5 6.85 41.58 -6.67
C GLY A 5 6.88 40.47 -7.75
N GLY A 6 6.99 40.85 -9.00
CA GLY A 6 6.99 39.89 -10.09
C GLY A 6 8.20 39.97 -11.01
N GLN A 7 9.43 39.76 -10.50
CA GLN A 7 10.61 39.81 -11.39
C GLN A 7 11.84 39.08 -10.83
N LYS A 8 11.70 37.94 -10.16
CA LYS A 8 12.86 37.14 -9.70
C LYS A 8 12.85 35.66 -10.08
N ARG A 9 12.02 35.23 -11.03
CA ARG A 9 11.98 33.82 -11.47
C ARG A 9 12.44 33.54 -12.90
N LYS A 10 13.04 34.51 -13.60
CA LYS A 10 13.54 34.33 -14.98
C LYS A 10 15.07 34.36 -15.17
N LEU A 11 15.86 34.38 -14.09
CA LEU A 11 17.33 34.47 -14.21
C LEU A 11 18.10 33.22 -13.77
N ILE A 12 17.45 32.12 -13.41
CA ILE A 12 18.16 30.91 -12.98
C ILE A 12 18.17 29.83 -14.10
N SER A 13 17.43 30.01 -15.18
CA SER A 13 17.34 29.01 -16.27
C SER A 13 18.36 29.21 -17.40
N CYS A 14 19.15 30.28 -17.39
CA CYS A 14 20.13 30.56 -18.47
C CYS A 14 21.59 30.29 -18.10
N LEU A 15 21.92 29.81 -16.89
CA LEU A 15 23.33 29.60 -16.48
C LEU A 15 23.78 28.12 -16.46
N LEU A 16 22.96 27.19 -16.88
CA LEU A 16 23.30 25.75 -16.90
C LEU A 16 23.54 25.17 -18.32
N LEU A 17 23.57 26.05 -19.35
CA LEU A 17 23.80 25.59 -20.75
C LEU A 17 25.13 26.05 -21.34
N ALA A 18 26.04 26.61 -20.55
CA ALA A 18 27.29 27.20 -21.05
C ALA A 18 28.59 26.43 -20.71
N CYS A 19 28.51 25.23 -20.12
CA CYS A 19 29.71 24.50 -19.65
C CYS A 19 29.99 23.16 -20.34
N LEU A 20 29.47 22.91 -21.54
CA LEU A 20 29.70 21.63 -22.26
C LEU A 20 30.29 21.75 -23.64
N LEU A 21 30.98 22.84 -23.98
CA LEU A 21 31.72 22.96 -25.23
C LEU A 21 33.09 23.63 -25.01
N MET A 22 34.04 22.93 -24.38
CA MET A 22 35.47 23.22 -24.50
C MET A 22 36.30 22.00 -24.11
N GLY A 23 36.98 21.46 -25.08
CA GLY A 23 38.08 20.50 -24.82
C GLY A 23 38.24 19.46 -25.91
N CYS A 24 38.98 19.76 -26.97
CA CYS A 24 40.32 19.25 -27.22
C CYS A 24 40.79 19.59 -28.64
N ALA A 25 41.68 20.54 -28.72
CA ALA A 25 42.54 20.71 -29.92
C ALA A 25 43.91 20.13 -29.58
N SER A 26 44.41 19.18 -30.36
CA SER A 26 45.83 18.87 -30.45
C SER A 26 46.28 18.90 -31.90
N LYS A 27 47.36 19.65 -32.11
CA LYS A 27 48.06 19.95 -33.37
C LYS A 27 48.81 18.73 -33.92
N GLY A 28 48.86 18.63 -35.22
CA GLY A 28 49.83 17.84 -35.97
C GLY A 28 49.88 18.28 -37.42
N ALA A 29 51.00 18.81 -37.82
CA ALA A 29 51.24 19.48 -39.09
C ALA A 29 51.56 18.54 -40.23
N ALA A 30 51.33 19.03 -41.44
CA ALA A 30 52.11 19.06 -42.67
C ALA A 30 51.56 18.34 -43.88
N SER A 31 51.39 19.17 -44.93
CA SER A 31 51.84 19.10 -46.29
C SER A 31 51.00 18.53 -47.44
N ALA A 32 50.61 19.49 -48.27
CA ALA A 32 50.70 19.54 -49.75
C ALA A 32 49.64 18.82 -50.60
N ASN A 33 48.96 19.73 -51.34
CA ASN A 33 48.53 19.71 -52.74
C ASN A 33 47.68 18.54 -53.28
N ASN A 34 46.50 18.80 -53.74
CA ASN A 34 46.10 19.12 -55.07
C ASN A 34 44.59 19.31 -55.24
N ASP A 35 44.27 20.22 -56.13
CA ASP A 35 42.96 20.58 -56.65
C ASP A 35 42.04 19.38 -56.94
N ASN A 36 40.78 19.50 -56.47
CA ASN A 36 39.62 19.35 -57.35
C ASN A 36 38.36 19.90 -56.73
N THR A 37 37.82 20.88 -57.38
CA THR A 37 36.49 21.44 -57.16
C THR A 37 35.39 20.38 -57.16
N LEU A 38 34.69 20.21 -56.06
CA LEU A 38 33.34 19.64 -56.05
C LEU A 38 32.48 20.47 -55.16
N THR A 39 31.54 21.10 -55.78
CA THR A 39 30.38 21.86 -55.36
C THR A 39 29.84 21.54 -53.98
N SER A 40 29.67 22.60 -53.18
CA SER A 40 28.88 22.66 -51.94
C SER A 40 27.51 22.03 -52.13
N VAL A 41 27.27 20.95 -51.43
CA VAL A 41 25.91 20.44 -51.19
C VAL A 41 25.26 21.33 -50.14
N PRO A 42 24.04 21.88 -50.37
CA PRO A 42 23.45 22.85 -49.48
C PRO A 42 23.07 22.22 -48.13
N GLU A 43 23.21 23.02 -47.13
CA GLU A 43 22.81 22.86 -45.71
C GLU A 43 21.33 22.44 -45.45
N LYS A 44 20.78 21.51 -46.21
CA LYS A 44 19.43 21.01 -46.03
C LYS A 44 19.34 19.74 -45.14
N THR A 45 20.49 19.15 -44.82
CA THR A 45 20.51 17.90 -44.05
C THR A 45 20.54 18.14 -42.54
N ALA A 46 20.85 19.34 -42.04
CA ALA A 46 20.85 19.66 -40.63
C ALA A 46 19.45 20.00 -40.08
N MET A 47 18.52 20.43 -40.93
CA MET A 47 17.15 20.76 -40.48
C MET A 47 16.21 19.55 -40.38
N LEU A 48 16.60 18.38 -40.82
CA LEU A 48 15.80 17.15 -40.73
C LEU A 48 16.09 16.33 -39.48
N ALA A 49 17.12 16.69 -38.69
CA ALA A 49 17.47 15.99 -37.46
C ALA A 49 16.76 16.53 -36.21
N GLU A 50 16.19 17.75 -36.28
CA GLU A 50 15.51 18.38 -35.10
C GLU A 50 14.00 18.19 -35.04
N ALA A 51 13.39 17.52 -35.97
CA ALA A 51 11.92 17.28 -36.00
C ALA A 51 11.56 15.79 -35.84
N ARG A 52 12.33 15.02 -35.10
CA ARG A 52 11.81 13.78 -34.53
C ARG A 52 11.09 14.16 -33.23
N THR A 53 9.90 14.72 -33.33
CA THR A 53 8.90 14.56 -32.29
C THR A 53 8.78 13.05 -32.11
N GLU A 54 9.22 12.55 -30.93
CA GLU A 54 8.92 11.19 -30.54
C GLU A 54 7.40 11.06 -30.58
N TYR A 55 6.91 10.36 -31.59
CA TYR A 55 5.51 10.00 -31.67
C TYR A 55 5.27 9.02 -30.49
N LYS A 56 4.74 9.52 -29.38
CA LYS A 56 4.21 8.67 -28.33
C LYS A 56 2.99 7.97 -28.92
N VAL A 57 3.13 6.68 -29.16
CA VAL A 57 1.98 5.84 -29.51
C VAL A 57 0.96 6.05 -28.39
N PRO A 58 -0.29 6.47 -28.69
CA PRO A 58 -1.32 6.61 -27.67
C PRO A 58 -1.46 5.28 -26.94
N GLU A 59 -1.53 5.30 -25.62
CA GLU A 59 -1.81 4.10 -24.83
C GLU A 59 -3.17 3.54 -25.29
N SER A 60 -3.17 2.28 -25.71
CA SER A 60 -4.36 1.57 -26.14
C SER A 60 -4.83 0.70 -24.98
N TYR A 61 -5.92 1.07 -24.34
CA TYR A 61 -6.53 0.30 -23.27
C TYR A 61 -7.50 -0.74 -23.82
N PRO A 62 -7.59 -1.94 -23.21
CA PRO A 62 -8.59 -2.93 -23.56
C PRO A 62 -10.02 -2.37 -23.46
N ALA A 63 -10.87 -2.73 -24.42
CA ALA A 63 -12.24 -2.27 -24.42
C ALA A 63 -13.13 -3.01 -23.40
N VAL A 64 -12.74 -4.21 -22.98
CA VAL A 64 -13.46 -5.03 -22.00
C VAL A 64 -12.49 -5.44 -20.89
N SER A 65 -12.73 -4.98 -19.68
CA SER A 65 -11.93 -5.26 -18.49
C SER A 65 -12.68 -6.21 -17.56
N VAL A 66 -11.99 -7.28 -17.16
CA VAL A 66 -12.50 -8.34 -16.27
C VAL A 66 -11.53 -8.58 -15.13
N ASP A 67 -11.97 -9.26 -14.08
CA ASP A 67 -11.07 -9.79 -13.06
C ASP A 67 -10.24 -10.95 -13.65
N LEU A 68 -8.93 -10.79 -13.73
CA LEU A 68 -8.00 -11.75 -14.33
C LEU A 68 -7.64 -12.90 -13.39
N ILE A 69 -7.89 -12.75 -12.09
CA ILE A 69 -7.74 -13.83 -11.10
C ILE A 69 -8.98 -14.73 -11.11
N GLY A 70 -10.16 -14.10 -11.24
CA GLY A 70 -11.45 -14.75 -11.36
C GLY A 70 -12.50 -14.28 -10.39
N TYR A 71 -13.68 -14.85 -10.52
CA TYR A 71 -14.85 -14.54 -9.71
C TYR A 71 -15.22 -15.73 -8.84
N THR A 72 -15.67 -15.46 -7.63
CA THR A 72 -16.17 -16.51 -6.72
C THR A 72 -17.61 -16.86 -7.05
N VAL A 73 -17.93 -18.15 -6.99
CA VAL A 73 -19.32 -18.66 -7.14
C VAL A 73 -20.21 -18.00 -6.07
N GLY A 74 -21.41 -17.57 -6.46
CA GLY A 74 -22.39 -16.95 -5.56
C GLY A 74 -22.18 -15.45 -5.28
N THR A 75 -21.15 -14.81 -5.87
CA THR A 75 -20.90 -13.38 -5.72
C THR A 75 -21.33 -12.57 -6.95
N GLU A 76 -21.26 -11.24 -6.86
CA GLU A 76 -21.47 -10.37 -8.01
C GLU A 76 -20.32 -10.52 -9.03
N LYS A 77 -20.66 -10.72 -10.31
CA LYS A 77 -19.71 -10.88 -11.40
C LYS A 77 -20.00 -9.87 -12.49
N LYS A 78 -19.11 -8.89 -12.61
CA LYS A 78 -19.28 -7.75 -13.49
C LYS A 78 -17.99 -7.45 -14.26
N ALA A 79 -18.13 -7.14 -15.54
CA ALA A 79 -17.07 -6.60 -16.37
C ALA A 79 -17.35 -5.13 -16.71
N VAL A 80 -16.32 -4.41 -17.07
CA VAL A 80 -16.42 -3.01 -17.53
C VAL A 80 -16.12 -2.95 -19.01
N ILE A 81 -16.99 -2.29 -19.76
CA ILE A 81 -16.84 -2.04 -21.21
C ILE A 81 -16.61 -0.55 -21.41
N ARG A 82 -15.54 -0.21 -22.14
CA ARG A 82 -15.10 1.14 -22.39
C ARG A 82 -14.96 1.39 -23.89
N ALA A 83 -15.74 2.30 -24.45
CA ALA A 83 -15.75 2.59 -25.88
C ALA A 83 -16.29 3.99 -26.19
N LYS A 84 -16.07 4.49 -27.41
CA LYS A 84 -16.74 5.73 -27.89
C LYS A 84 -18.24 5.54 -28.02
N GLU A 85 -18.66 4.34 -28.37
CA GLU A 85 -20.05 3.91 -28.42
C GLU A 85 -20.14 2.52 -27.77
N LEU A 86 -21.06 2.34 -26.84
CA LEU A 86 -21.22 1.08 -26.13
C LEU A 86 -22.08 0.09 -26.93
N PRO A 87 -21.69 -1.21 -26.97
CA PRO A 87 -22.58 -2.25 -27.49
C PRO A 87 -23.83 -2.36 -26.63
N LYS A 88 -24.93 -2.77 -27.21
CA LYS A 88 -26.21 -2.95 -26.49
C LYS A 88 -26.20 -4.19 -25.62
N THR A 89 -25.51 -5.22 -26.08
CA THR A 89 -25.43 -6.55 -25.45
C THR A 89 -23.98 -7.04 -25.41
N PHE A 90 -23.76 -8.02 -24.57
CA PHE A 90 -22.54 -8.83 -24.51
C PHE A 90 -22.89 -10.30 -24.44
N VAL A 91 -21.98 -11.17 -24.82
CA VAL A 91 -22.13 -12.61 -24.76
C VAL A 91 -21.03 -13.19 -23.89
N LEU A 92 -21.41 -13.98 -22.88
CA LEU A 92 -20.46 -14.79 -22.11
C LEU A 92 -20.30 -16.14 -22.82
N LYS A 93 -19.07 -16.51 -23.11
CA LYS A 93 -18.73 -17.78 -23.76
C LYS A 93 -17.79 -18.60 -22.88
N ASN A 94 -18.00 -19.93 -22.94
CA ASN A 94 -17.05 -20.87 -22.35
C ASN A 94 -15.78 -20.90 -23.21
N ALA A 95 -14.62 -20.68 -22.59
CA ALA A 95 -13.35 -20.56 -23.30
C ALA A 95 -12.85 -21.90 -23.91
N VAL A 96 -13.34 -23.04 -23.40
CA VAL A 96 -12.94 -24.37 -23.89
C VAL A 96 -13.81 -24.81 -25.06
N SER A 97 -15.14 -24.66 -24.95
CA SER A 97 -16.07 -25.11 -25.99
C SER A 97 -16.39 -24.03 -27.05
N GLY A 98 -16.19 -22.76 -26.72
CA GLY A 98 -16.62 -21.63 -27.54
C GLY A 98 -18.13 -21.40 -27.54
N GLU A 99 -18.90 -22.16 -26.76
CA GLU A 99 -20.34 -22.09 -26.72
C GLU A 99 -20.81 -20.86 -25.92
N LYS A 100 -21.92 -20.28 -26.36
CA LYS A 100 -22.60 -19.20 -25.63
C LYS A 100 -23.22 -19.79 -24.35
N VAL A 101 -22.85 -19.22 -23.21
CA VAL A 101 -23.38 -19.57 -21.89
C VAL A 101 -24.47 -18.58 -21.46
N PHE A 102 -24.24 -17.29 -21.75
CA PHE A 102 -25.15 -16.23 -21.32
C PHE A 102 -25.12 -15.06 -22.31
N GLU A 103 -26.20 -14.32 -22.38
CA GLU A 103 -26.28 -13.05 -23.10
C GLU A 103 -26.96 -12.01 -22.22
N GLY A 104 -26.27 -10.89 -21.99
CA GLY A 104 -26.75 -9.82 -21.15
C GLY A 104 -26.77 -8.48 -21.87
N LYS A 105 -27.41 -7.49 -21.24
CA LYS A 105 -27.42 -6.10 -21.70
C LYS A 105 -26.26 -5.35 -21.05
N VAL A 106 -25.60 -4.48 -21.83
CA VAL A 106 -24.66 -3.52 -21.29
C VAL A 106 -25.43 -2.37 -20.65
N LYS A 107 -25.19 -2.12 -19.38
CA LYS A 107 -25.78 -1.00 -18.64
C LYS A 107 -24.84 0.19 -18.72
N PRO A 108 -25.18 1.27 -19.46
CA PRO A 108 -24.35 2.45 -19.52
C PRO A 108 -24.31 3.16 -18.16
N ILE A 109 -23.16 3.76 -17.83
CA ILE A 109 -22.98 4.71 -16.75
C ILE A 109 -23.03 6.10 -17.36
N GLU A 110 -23.72 7.02 -16.72
CA GLU A 110 -24.04 8.33 -17.31
C GLU A 110 -22.81 9.24 -17.49
N ASP A 111 -21.74 9.02 -16.73
CA ASP A 111 -20.51 9.80 -16.85
C ASP A 111 -19.50 9.14 -17.80
N ALA A 112 -18.93 9.96 -18.69
CA ALA A 112 -17.76 9.58 -19.46
C ALA A 112 -16.51 9.55 -18.55
N ASP A 113 -15.53 8.71 -18.90
CA ASP A 113 -14.24 8.76 -18.22
C ASP A 113 -13.45 10.05 -18.54
N SER A 114 -12.28 10.22 -17.91
CA SER A 114 -11.40 11.39 -18.07
C SER A 114 -10.96 11.64 -19.53
N GLU A 115 -11.08 10.64 -20.41
CA GLU A 115 -10.74 10.71 -21.84
C GLU A 115 -11.98 10.88 -22.74
N GLY A 116 -13.17 11.03 -22.15
CA GLY A 116 -14.43 11.21 -22.88
C GLY A 116 -14.96 9.93 -23.53
N MET A 117 -14.58 8.76 -23.01
CA MET A 117 -15.10 7.46 -23.45
C MET A 117 -16.32 7.08 -22.62
N CYS A 118 -17.31 6.49 -23.26
CA CYS A 118 -18.46 5.92 -22.57
C CYS A 118 -18.05 4.66 -21.83
N VAL A 119 -18.56 4.51 -20.60
CA VAL A 119 -18.32 3.34 -19.75
C VAL A 119 -19.65 2.63 -19.49
N GLY A 120 -19.64 1.30 -19.57
CA GLY A 120 -20.80 0.46 -19.30
C GLY A 120 -20.44 -0.79 -18.52
N VAL A 121 -21.40 -1.34 -17.80
CA VAL A 121 -21.25 -2.55 -16.99
C VAL A 121 -21.96 -3.72 -17.66
N ALA A 122 -21.24 -4.83 -17.80
CA ALA A 122 -21.73 -6.14 -18.21
C ALA A 122 -21.89 -7.02 -16.97
N ASP A 123 -23.10 -7.29 -16.53
CA ASP A 123 -23.43 -8.07 -15.34
C ASP A 123 -23.80 -9.50 -15.74
N PHE A 124 -23.04 -10.47 -15.24
CA PHE A 124 -23.24 -11.92 -15.43
C PHE A 124 -23.28 -12.67 -14.10
N SER A 125 -23.70 -11.99 -13.03
CA SER A 125 -23.72 -12.50 -11.65
C SER A 125 -24.55 -13.78 -11.48
N GLU A 126 -25.54 -14.03 -12.37
CA GLU A 126 -26.38 -15.24 -12.31
C GLU A 126 -25.66 -16.51 -12.78
N ILE A 127 -24.43 -16.40 -13.31
CA ILE A 127 -23.67 -17.56 -13.78
C ILE A 127 -22.76 -18.05 -12.66
N ASP A 128 -23.09 -19.20 -12.10
CA ASP A 128 -22.37 -19.87 -11.01
C ASP A 128 -21.74 -21.20 -11.42
N GLU A 129 -21.85 -21.59 -12.68
CA GLU A 129 -21.16 -22.77 -13.20
C GLU A 129 -19.64 -22.52 -13.23
N GLU A 130 -18.88 -23.41 -12.59
CA GLU A 130 -17.42 -23.32 -12.56
C GLU A 130 -16.83 -23.55 -13.95
N GLY A 131 -15.90 -22.69 -14.36
CA GLY A 131 -15.28 -22.81 -15.68
C GLY A 131 -14.35 -21.65 -16.02
N THR A 132 -13.84 -21.68 -17.25
CA THR A 132 -13.09 -20.57 -17.85
C THR A 132 -13.92 -19.91 -18.92
N TYR A 133 -14.01 -18.62 -18.88
CA TYR A 133 -14.93 -17.82 -19.69
C TYR A 133 -14.24 -16.60 -20.30
N TYR A 134 -14.86 -16.05 -21.34
CA TYR A 134 -14.55 -14.72 -21.86
C TYR A 134 -15.84 -14.01 -22.29
N ILE A 135 -15.78 -12.70 -22.37
CA ILE A 135 -16.88 -11.86 -22.87
C ILE A 135 -16.59 -11.48 -24.31
N GLU A 136 -17.53 -11.77 -25.21
CA GLU A 136 -17.55 -11.33 -26.59
C GLU A 136 -18.48 -10.13 -26.74
N THR A 137 -18.07 -9.12 -27.50
CA THR A 137 -18.89 -7.99 -27.86
C THR A 137 -19.03 -7.88 -29.39
N GLU A 138 -20.11 -7.25 -29.86
CA GLU A 138 -20.45 -7.20 -31.29
C GLU A 138 -19.32 -6.60 -32.16
N TYR A 139 -18.57 -5.59 -31.64
CA TYR A 139 -17.58 -4.88 -32.46
C TYR A 139 -16.32 -4.41 -31.69
N LEU A 140 -16.21 -4.68 -30.38
CA LEU A 140 -15.04 -4.28 -29.59
C LEU A 140 -14.03 -5.43 -29.38
N GLY A 141 -14.36 -6.63 -29.87
CA GLY A 141 -13.58 -7.83 -29.64
C GLY A 141 -13.91 -8.51 -28.30
N ASP A 142 -13.00 -9.41 -27.90
CA ASP A 142 -13.18 -10.26 -26.75
C ASP A 142 -12.41 -9.73 -25.54
N SER A 143 -12.92 -10.04 -24.33
CA SER A 143 -12.13 -9.84 -23.10
C SER A 143 -10.97 -10.85 -23.00
N LYS A 144 -10.06 -10.61 -22.07
CA LYS A 144 -9.19 -11.68 -21.59
C LYS A 144 -10.03 -12.77 -20.94
N GLU A 145 -9.49 -14.00 -20.93
CA GLU A 145 -10.11 -15.14 -20.23
C GLU A 145 -10.06 -14.93 -18.72
N PHE A 146 -11.11 -15.40 -18.03
CA PHE A 146 -11.20 -15.39 -16.58
C PHE A 146 -11.89 -16.65 -16.08
N LYS A 147 -11.74 -16.92 -14.79
CA LYS A 147 -12.33 -18.11 -14.15
C LYS A 147 -13.53 -17.72 -13.27
N ILE A 148 -14.52 -18.60 -13.23
CA ILE A 148 -15.54 -18.62 -12.18
C ILE A 148 -15.32 -19.92 -11.41
N ARG A 149 -15.03 -19.83 -10.10
CA ARG A 149 -14.83 -21.00 -9.24
C ARG A 149 -14.93 -20.65 -7.77
N THR A 150 -15.13 -21.66 -6.93
CA THR A 150 -14.96 -21.53 -5.48
C THR A 150 -13.48 -21.36 -5.10
N GLY A 151 -13.21 -20.76 -3.94
CA GLY A 151 -11.86 -20.68 -3.37
C GLY A 151 -10.90 -19.71 -4.09
N VAL A 152 -11.41 -18.76 -4.89
CA VAL A 152 -10.56 -17.77 -5.58
C VAL A 152 -9.85 -16.88 -4.59
N TYR A 153 -10.56 -16.38 -3.58
CA TYR A 153 -10.01 -15.43 -2.61
C TYR A 153 -9.09 -16.11 -1.61
N GLU A 154 -9.39 -17.36 -1.21
CA GLU A 154 -8.52 -18.15 -0.33
C GLU A 154 -7.16 -18.46 -1.00
N GLU A 155 -7.16 -18.78 -2.30
CA GLU A 155 -5.91 -18.96 -3.04
C GLU A 155 -5.14 -17.65 -3.15
N LEU A 156 -5.82 -16.52 -3.40
CA LEU A 156 -5.17 -15.22 -3.48
C LEU A 156 -4.61 -14.79 -2.12
N LEU A 157 -5.34 -15.05 -1.01
CA LEU A 157 -4.86 -14.81 0.34
C LEU A 157 -3.58 -15.60 0.63
N SER A 158 -3.59 -16.90 0.35
CA SER A 158 -2.40 -17.75 0.55
C SER A 158 -1.20 -17.28 -0.28
N ARG A 159 -1.41 -16.90 -1.55
CA ARG A 159 -0.36 -16.33 -2.41
C ARG A 159 0.18 -15.00 -1.87
N THR A 160 -0.70 -14.11 -1.42
CA THR A 160 -0.32 -12.80 -0.89
C THR A 160 0.49 -12.95 0.40
N PHE A 161 0.04 -13.84 1.29
CA PHE A 161 0.79 -14.17 2.51
C PHE A 161 2.17 -14.76 2.18
N GLY A 162 2.25 -15.67 1.22
CA GLY A 162 3.54 -16.23 0.75
C GLY A 162 4.49 -15.17 0.18
N LYS A 163 3.96 -14.14 -0.51
CA LYS A 163 4.78 -13.03 -1.00
C LYS A 163 5.31 -12.14 0.13
N LEU A 164 4.47 -11.85 1.13
CA LEU A 164 4.92 -11.15 2.34
C LEU A 164 6.02 -11.94 3.06
N HIS A 165 5.78 -13.24 3.30
CA HIS A 165 6.75 -14.13 3.92
C HIS A 165 8.10 -14.16 3.17
N ALA A 166 8.09 -14.10 1.85
CA ALA A 166 9.30 -14.03 1.03
C ALA A 166 10.13 -12.74 1.23
N LEU A 167 9.56 -11.71 1.85
CA LEU A 167 10.29 -10.50 2.24
C LEU A 167 11.15 -10.70 3.48
N ARG A 168 11.01 -11.79 4.22
CA ARG A 168 11.90 -12.09 5.37
C ARG A 168 13.36 -11.98 4.93
N ALA A 169 14.12 -11.17 5.65
CA ALA A 169 15.54 -11.03 5.38
C ALA A 169 16.25 -12.32 5.74
N ASN A 170 16.68 -13.09 4.73
CA ASN A 170 17.41 -14.32 4.92
C ASN A 170 18.75 -14.05 5.61
N ILE A 171 19.20 -15.03 6.39
CA ILE A 171 20.51 -15.03 7.08
C ILE A 171 21.68 -14.87 6.08
N GLU A 172 21.49 -15.19 4.81
CA GLU A 172 22.50 -15.06 3.74
C GLU A 172 22.93 -13.62 3.44
N TYR A 173 22.05 -12.63 3.66
CA TYR A 173 22.45 -11.20 3.68
C TYR A 173 22.96 -10.76 5.05
N GLY A 174 23.19 -11.73 5.96
CA GLY A 174 23.42 -11.54 7.36
C GLY A 174 24.84 -11.12 7.71
N THR A 175 25.16 -9.85 7.62
CA THR A 175 26.00 -9.27 8.64
C THR A 175 25.14 -9.19 9.90
N LYS A 176 25.37 -10.12 10.82
CA LYS A 176 24.66 -10.18 12.09
C LYS A 176 24.96 -8.97 12.98
N SER A 177 26.04 -8.24 12.66
CA SER A 177 26.53 -7.14 13.49
C SER A 177 26.97 -5.97 12.62
N VAL A 178 26.39 -4.82 12.87
CA VAL A 178 26.69 -3.54 12.21
C VAL A 178 27.11 -2.53 13.27
N PRO A 179 28.12 -1.68 13.03
CA PRO A 179 28.49 -0.63 13.98
C PRO A 179 27.31 0.22 14.41
N ALA A 180 27.18 0.47 15.70
CA ALA A 180 26.15 1.34 16.25
C ALA A 180 26.34 2.80 15.76
N PRO A 181 25.28 3.56 15.50
CA PRO A 181 25.39 4.96 15.13
C PRO A 181 26.16 5.77 16.19
N GLY A 182 27.23 6.43 15.75
CA GLY A 182 28.06 7.28 16.64
C GLY A 182 29.04 6.51 17.54
N ASN A 183 29.04 5.17 17.55
CA ASN A 183 29.96 4.36 18.33
C ASN A 183 30.42 3.14 17.50
N SER A 184 31.59 3.25 16.85
CA SER A 184 32.13 2.18 16.01
C SER A 184 32.65 0.95 16.81
N ASP A 185 32.84 1.09 18.09
CA ASP A 185 33.35 0.00 18.97
C ASP A 185 32.21 -0.92 19.44
N GLU A 186 30.96 -0.45 19.30
CA GLU A 186 29.76 -1.23 19.58
C GLU A 186 29.10 -1.71 18.29
N THR A 187 28.63 -2.93 18.28
CA THR A 187 27.90 -3.51 17.14
C THR A 187 26.52 -3.99 17.55
N LEU A 188 25.53 -3.76 16.69
CA LEU A 188 24.15 -4.20 16.87
C LEU A 188 23.84 -5.37 15.93
N ASP A 189 23.11 -6.36 16.44
CA ASP A 189 22.54 -7.43 15.63
C ASP A 189 21.33 -6.88 14.86
N VAL A 190 21.42 -6.86 13.53
CA VAL A 190 20.36 -6.39 12.64
C VAL A 190 19.73 -7.52 11.84
N SER A 191 19.95 -8.77 12.22
CA SER A 191 19.36 -9.94 11.56
C SER A 191 17.83 -10.01 11.77
N GLY A 192 17.10 -10.58 10.81
CA GLY A 192 15.63 -10.66 10.82
C GLY A 192 14.96 -9.44 10.19
N GLY A 193 13.64 -9.38 10.32
CA GLY A 193 12.79 -8.34 9.75
C GLY A 193 12.53 -8.47 8.25
N TRP A 194 11.54 -7.72 7.75
CA TRP A 194 11.20 -7.70 6.33
C TRP A 194 12.08 -6.73 5.55
N LYS A 195 12.45 -7.14 4.34
CA LYS A 195 13.15 -6.28 3.39
C LYS A 195 12.20 -5.23 2.83
N THR A 196 12.66 -3.97 2.83
CA THR A 196 12.00 -2.84 2.19
C THR A 196 12.82 -2.27 1.03
N GLY A 197 13.74 -3.07 0.48
CA GLY A 197 14.59 -2.72 -0.66
C GLY A 197 15.44 -3.87 -1.16
N GLU A 198 15.87 -3.77 -2.41
CA GLU A 198 16.60 -4.80 -3.15
C GLU A 198 17.89 -5.26 -2.46
N ASN A 199 18.61 -4.35 -1.83
CA ASN A 199 19.91 -4.65 -1.19
C ASN A 199 19.75 -4.95 0.32
N GLY A 200 18.61 -5.48 0.75
CA GLY A 200 18.36 -5.88 2.11
C GLY A 200 18.09 -4.72 3.09
N GLN A 201 17.72 -3.54 2.56
CA GLN A 201 17.27 -2.43 3.38
C GLN A 201 16.02 -2.84 4.18
N LYS A 202 15.89 -2.27 5.38
CA LYS A 202 14.74 -2.47 6.26
C LYS A 202 14.40 -1.14 6.93
N ASP A 203 13.16 -0.71 6.80
CA ASP A 203 12.66 0.54 7.37
C ASP A 203 11.71 0.25 8.53
N VAL A 204 11.98 0.86 9.69
CA VAL A 204 11.21 0.61 10.90
C VAL A 204 9.78 1.09 10.79
N VAL A 205 9.53 2.23 10.14
CA VAL A 205 8.18 2.78 10.01
C VAL A 205 7.34 1.89 9.09
N THR A 206 7.89 1.48 7.96
CA THR A 206 7.20 0.58 7.01
C THR A 206 6.92 -0.78 7.66
N GLY A 207 7.90 -1.37 8.36
CA GLY A 207 7.70 -2.64 9.10
C GLY A 207 6.64 -2.52 10.19
N CYS A 208 6.61 -1.39 10.92
CA CYS A 208 5.57 -1.13 11.91
C CYS A 208 4.17 -0.96 11.27
N MET A 209 4.05 -0.29 10.14
CA MET A 209 2.77 -0.12 9.45
C MET A 209 2.23 -1.48 9.00
N ALA A 210 3.05 -2.27 8.32
CA ALA A 210 2.68 -3.62 7.90
C ALA A 210 2.27 -4.52 9.09
N ALA A 211 3.05 -4.51 10.17
CA ALA A 211 2.73 -5.29 11.37
C ALA A 211 1.40 -4.86 12.00
N TYR A 212 1.09 -3.56 11.99
CA TYR A 212 -0.18 -3.06 12.50
C TYR A 212 -1.37 -3.57 11.69
N ASP A 213 -1.29 -3.52 10.36
CA ASP A 213 -2.35 -4.01 9.48
C ASP A 213 -2.56 -5.51 9.58
N LEU A 214 -1.49 -6.29 9.68
CA LEU A 214 -1.60 -7.72 9.91
C LEU A 214 -2.29 -8.04 11.25
N MET A 215 -2.03 -7.24 12.30
CA MET A 215 -2.74 -7.37 13.56
C MET A 215 -4.23 -7.05 13.40
N MET A 216 -4.58 -6.02 12.63
CA MET A 216 -5.98 -5.69 12.33
C MET A 216 -6.65 -6.79 11.52
N ALA A 217 -6.01 -7.30 10.46
CA ALA A 217 -6.51 -8.41 9.66
C ALA A 217 -6.87 -9.61 10.56
N TYR A 218 -5.94 -10.00 11.44
CA TYR A 218 -6.17 -11.10 12.36
C TYR A 218 -7.27 -10.81 13.39
N GLN A 219 -7.30 -9.62 13.99
CA GLN A 219 -8.26 -9.29 15.03
C GLN A 219 -9.70 -9.24 14.50
N TYR A 220 -9.90 -8.76 13.30
CA TYR A 220 -11.22 -8.61 12.70
C TYR A 220 -11.71 -9.89 12.03
N HIS A 221 -10.81 -10.66 11.42
CA HIS A 221 -11.14 -11.85 10.64
C HIS A 221 -10.25 -13.04 11.00
N PRO A 222 -10.24 -13.49 12.28
CA PRO A 222 -9.31 -14.52 12.74
C PRO A 222 -9.54 -15.89 12.07
N SER A 223 -10.73 -16.17 11.53
CA SER A 223 -11.02 -17.43 10.86
C SER A 223 -10.33 -17.59 9.51
N SER A 224 -9.87 -16.48 8.91
CA SER A 224 -9.15 -16.46 7.64
C SER A 224 -7.66 -16.79 7.77
N PHE A 225 -7.12 -16.79 8.99
CA PHE A 225 -5.69 -16.96 9.25
C PHE A 225 -5.45 -18.12 10.20
N GLY A 226 -5.16 -19.30 9.63
CA GLY A 226 -4.86 -20.52 10.39
C GLY A 226 -3.41 -20.63 10.85
N ASP A 227 -3.09 -21.81 11.38
CA ASP A 227 -1.75 -22.26 11.76
C ASP A 227 -1.24 -23.31 10.75
N ASP A 228 -1.57 -23.10 9.45
CA ASP A 228 -1.32 -24.03 8.34
C ASP A 228 -1.10 -23.30 7.00
N MET A 229 -0.64 -22.04 7.03
CA MET A 229 -0.42 -21.24 5.82
C MET A 229 0.91 -21.52 5.12
N GLY A 230 1.71 -22.46 5.62
CA GLY A 230 2.88 -23.01 4.94
C GLY A 230 4.19 -22.29 5.22
N ILE A 231 4.34 -21.67 6.37
CA ILE A 231 5.62 -21.16 6.88
C ILE A 231 6.31 -22.17 7.80
N SER A 232 7.57 -21.91 8.17
CA SER A 232 8.35 -22.82 9.02
C SER A 232 7.78 -23.02 10.42
N GLU A 233 7.02 -22.04 10.90
CA GLU A 233 6.37 -22.02 12.22
C GLU A 233 5.01 -22.73 12.23
N SER A 234 4.40 -23.04 11.06
CA SER A 234 3.08 -23.67 10.98
C SER A 234 2.99 -24.93 11.84
N GLY A 235 1.88 -25.09 12.56
CA GLY A 235 1.62 -26.22 13.46
C GLY A 235 2.05 -25.99 14.91
N ASN A 236 2.47 -24.79 15.29
CA ASN A 236 2.92 -24.46 16.65
C ASN A 236 1.79 -23.99 17.59
N ARG A 237 0.55 -23.91 17.13
CA ARG A 237 -0.67 -23.42 17.80
C ARG A 237 -0.75 -21.90 17.92
N ILE A 238 0.08 -21.18 17.20
CA ILE A 238 -0.03 -19.74 16.99
C ILE A 238 -0.45 -19.58 15.53
N PRO A 239 -1.45 -18.78 15.18
CA PRO A 239 -1.75 -18.47 13.79
C PRO A 239 -0.54 -17.91 13.04
N ASP A 240 -0.27 -18.42 11.85
CA ASP A 240 0.93 -18.09 11.08
C ASP A 240 1.11 -16.59 10.82
N ILE A 241 0.00 -15.84 10.70
CA ILE A 241 0.06 -14.38 10.60
C ILE A 241 0.67 -13.72 11.85
N LEU A 242 0.46 -14.28 13.03
CA LEU A 242 1.05 -13.79 14.28
C LEU A 242 2.53 -14.19 14.39
N ASP A 243 2.92 -15.34 13.86
CA ASP A 243 4.32 -15.74 13.75
C ASP A 243 5.08 -14.83 12.76
N GLU A 244 4.42 -14.41 11.67
CA GLU A 244 4.97 -13.45 10.73
C GLU A 244 5.20 -12.08 11.38
N ILE A 245 4.25 -11.61 12.21
CA ILE A 245 4.40 -10.39 13.01
C ILE A 245 5.49 -10.56 14.08
N MET A 246 5.61 -11.73 14.72
CA MET A 246 6.67 -12.01 15.68
C MET A 246 8.05 -11.91 15.03
N PHE A 247 8.22 -12.39 13.81
CA PHE A 247 9.47 -12.28 13.06
C PHE A 247 9.90 -10.83 12.87
N GLU A 248 8.98 -9.95 12.49
CA GLU A 248 9.24 -8.51 12.34
C GLU A 248 9.49 -7.84 13.70
N THR A 249 8.65 -8.10 14.68
CA THR A 249 8.78 -7.47 16.00
C THR A 249 10.02 -7.90 16.75
N ASP A 250 10.55 -9.10 16.52
CA ASP A 250 11.87 -9.52 17.03
C ASP A 250 13.02 -8.68 16.44
N TRP A 251 12.93 -8.31 15.16
CA TRP A 251 13.88 -7.38 14.57
C TRP A 251 13.69 -5.96 15.12
N LEU A 252 12.46 -5.48 15.21
CA LEU A 252 12.14 -4.15 15.75
C LEU A 252 12.69 -3.98 17.18
N LEU A 253 12.62 -5.02 18.02
CA LEU A 253 13.19 -5.00 19.36
C LEU A 253 14.71 -4.79 19.38
N LYS A 254 15.44 -5.24 18.34
CA LYS A 254 16.88 -4.99 18.18
C LYS A 254 17.19 -3.56 17.74
N MET A 255 16.20 -2.90 17.11
CA MET A 255 16.33 -1.51 16.68
C MET A 255 16.05 -0.49 17.80
N GLN A 256 15.65 -0.93 19.00
CA GLN A 256 15.49 -0.05 20.15
C GLN A 256 16.81 0.12 20.90
N ASN A 257 17.25 1.37 21.09
CA ASN A 257 18.38 1.69 21.95
C ASN A 257 18.00 1.47 23.43
N PRO A 258 18.64 0.56 24.15
CA PRO A 258 18.27 0.25 25.54
C PRO A 258 18.56 1.39 26.54
N GLU A 259 19.46 2.33 26.21
CA GLU A 259 19.83 3.43 27.08
C GLU A 259 18.85 4.59 26.98
N THR A 260 18.48 4.96 25.75
CA THR A 260 17.59 6.10 25.47
C THR A 260 16.11 5.69 25.41
N GLY A 261 15.82 4.43 25.06
CA GLY A 261 14.49 3.96 24.70
C GLY A 261 14.03 4.39 23.31
N GLY A 262 14.84 5.23 22.62
CA GLY A 262 14.63 5.66 21.24
C GLY A 262 14.82 4.51 20.25
N VAL A 263 14.35 4.69 19.02
CA VAL A 263 14.39 3.66 17.98
C VAL A 263 15.14 4.15 16.76
N TYR A 264 16.09 3.38 16.28
CA TYR A 264 16.79 3.58 15.03
C TYR A 264 15.81 3.50 13.86
N THR A 265 16.02 4.30 12.80
CA THR A 265 15.03 4.44 11.74
C THR A 265 15.06 3.33 10.71
N ALA A 266 16.25 2.84 10.40
CA ALA A 266 16.42 1.86 9.33
C ALA A 266 17.74 1.09 9.43
N VAL A 267 17.79 -0.05 8.76
CA VAL A 267 19.02 -0.65 8.26
C VAL A 267 19.10 -0.29 6.78
N SER A 268 19.96 0.69 6.47
CA SER A 268 20.24 1.15 5.12
C SER A 268 21.36 0.33 4.48
N SER A 269 21.52 0.47 3.17
CA SER A 269 22.56 -0.19 2.39
C SER A 269 23.44 0.84 1.68
N ARG A 270 24.71 0.89 2.07
CA ARG A 270 25.68 1.82 1.48
C ARG A 270 26.58 1.13 0.48
N LYS A 271 26.68 1.66 -0.74
CA LYS A 271 27.63 1.16 -1.73
C LYS A 271 29.06 1.58 -1.37
N THR A 272 29.97 0.61 -1.25
CA THR A 272 31.39 0.83 -0.97
C THR A 272 32.16 1.22 -2.23
N SER A 273 33.41 1.67 -2.07
CA SER A 273 34.32 1.96 -3.19
C SER A 273 34.61 0.75 -4.07
N THR A 274 34.45 -0.46 -3.55
CA THR A 274 34.58 -1.73 -4.29
C THR A 274 33.31 -2.17 -5.01
N GLY A 275 32.23 -1.38 -4.91
CA GLY A 275 30.92 -1.68 -5.52
C GLY A 275 30.06 -2.66 -4.72
N ARG A 276 30.50 -3.11 -3.56
CA ARG A 276 29.70 -3.94 -2.64
C ARG A 276 28.72 -3.07 -1.85
N PHE A 277 27.59 -3.64 -1.48
CA PHE A 277 26.67 -3.03 -0.54
C PHE A 277 26.95 -3.52 0.86
N GLU A 278 27.07 -2.59 1.81
CA GLU A 278 27.27 -2.87 3.23
C GLU A 278 26.15 -2.24 4.04
N PRO A 279 25.56 -2.97 5.01
CA PRO A 279 24.52 -2.44 5.86
C PRO A 279 25.06 -1.36 6.80
N THR A 280 24.23 -0.36 7.04
CA THR A 280 24.47 0.70 8.03
C THR A 280 23.19 0.92 8.82
N ILE A 281 23.29 1.36 10.07
CA ILE A 281 22.14 1.69 10.91
C ILE A 281 21.95 3.21 10.88
N ASP A 282 20.75 3.66 10.55
CA ASP A 282 20.40 5.07 10.58
C ASP A 282 20.00 5.48 12.01
N GLY A 283 20.28 6.74 12.37
CA GLY A 283 20.10 7.25 13.74
C GLY A 283 18.67 7.15 14.29
N GLU A 284 18.54 7.36 15.60
CA GLU A 284 17.23 7.40 16.26
C GLU A 284 16.38 8.56 15.78
N ALA A 285 15.05 8.34 15.69
CA ALA A 285 14.10 9.39 15.41
C ALA A 285 12.80 9.23 16.22
N THR A 286 12.20 10.34 16.59
CA THR A 286 10.90 10.35 17.29
C THR A 286 9.81 9.68 16.48
N ARG A 287 9.79 9.84 15.15
CA ARG A 287 8.83 9.17 14.27
C ARG A 287 8.92 7.64 14.40
N ALA A 288 10.10 7.05 14.25
CA ALA A 288 10.30 5.60 14.39
C ALA A 288 9.93 5.13 15.80
N THR A 289 10.29 5.91 16.83
CA THR A 289 9.96 5.61 18.23
C THR A 289 8.45 5.58 18.50
N VAL A 290 7.67 6.49 17.87
CA VAL A 290 6.20 6.51 17.97
C VAL A 290 5.59 5.25 17.34
N TYR A 291 5.97 4.92 16.10
CA TYR A 291 5.44 3.75 15.39
C TYR A 291 5.78 2.46 16.12
N PHE A 292 7.01 2.34 16.60
CA PHE A 292 7.44 1.23 17.44
C PHE A 292 6.61 1.13 18.73
N CYS A 293 6.41 2.24 19.44
CA CYS A 293 5.60 2.27 20.67
C CYS A 293 4.17 1.77 20.41
N VAL A 294 3.54 2.23 19.33
CA VAL A 294 2.21 1.82 18.89
C VAL A 294 2.17 0.32 18.63
N VAL A 295 3.04 -0.19 17.76
CA VAL A 295 3.03 -1.59 17.31
C VAL A 295 3.36 -2.55 18.45
N MET A 296 4.39 -2.25 19.25
CA MET A 296 4.76 -3.10 20.38
C MET A 296 3.66 -3.15 21.43
N THR A 297 2.96 -2.04 21.66
CA THR A 297 1.81 -2.03 22.57
C THR A 297 0.66 -2.85 22.01
N HIS A 298 0.30 -2.63 20.74
CA HIS A 298 -0.79 -3.34 20.08
C HIS A 298 -0.51 -4.85 20.08
N PHE A 299 0.68 -5.25 19.65
CA PHE A 299 1.03 -6.65 19.61
C PHE A 299 1.04 -7.30 21.00
N SER A 300 1.35 -6.54 22.06
CA SER A 300 1.34 -7.07 23.41
C SER A 300 -0.02 -7.65 23.84
N TYR A 301 -1.14 -7.03 23.47
CA TYR A 301 -2.43 -7.58 23.82
C TYR A 301 -2.99 -8.58 22.78
N VAL A 302 -2.56 -8.51 21.52
CA VAL A 302 -2.94 -9.49 20.50
C VAL A 302 -2.31 -10.85 20.76
N ILE A 303 -0.99 -10.88 21.00
CA ILE A 303 -0.24 -12.15 21.20
C ILE A 303 -0.42 -12.74 22.61
N ASN A 304 -0.94 -11.99 23.58
CA ASN A 304 -0.96 -12.37 24.98
C ASN A 304 -1.63 -13.73 25.26
N LYS A 305 -2.68 -14.07 24.52
CA LYS A 305 -3.39 -15.36 24.67
C LYS A 305 -2.56 -16.57 24.20
N PHE A 306 -1.55 -16.35 23.35
CA PHE A 306 -0.69 -17.40 22.82
C PHE A 306 0.69 -17.41 23.51
N ASN A 307 1.25 -16.22 23.77
CA ASN A 307 2.60 -16.08 24.34
C ASN A 307 2.66 -14.87 25.28
N SER A 308 2.29 -15.08 26.55
CA SER A 308 2.26 -14.02 27.58
C SER A 308 3.63 -13.47 27.93
N ALA A 309 4.69 -14.28 27.81
CA ALA A 309 6.07 -13.83 28.05
C ALA A 309 6.52 -12.86 26.95
N TYR A 310 6.20 -13.17 25.72
CA TYR A 310 6.48 -12.28 24.59
C TYR A 310 5.64 -11.00 24.65
N ALA A 311 4.37 -11.10 24.98
CA ALA A 311 3.49 -9.96 25.24
C ALA A 311 4.08 -8.98 26.25
N SER A 312 4.61 -9.51 27.36
CA SER A 312 5.27 -8.71 28.41
C SER A 312 6.55 -8.04 27.90
N LYS A 313 7.34 -8.72 27.06
CA LYS A 313 8.54 -8.17 26.41
C LYS A 313 8.19 -6.97 25.53
N CYS A 314 7.16 -7.11 24.68
CA CYS A 314 6.68 -6.03 23.81
C CYS A 314 6.18 -4.83 24.63
N LEU A 315 5.34 -5.04 25.63
CA LEU A 315 4.80 -3.95 26.46
C LEU A 315 5.89 -3.23 27.25
N LYS A 316 6.93 -3.92 27.71
CA LYS A 316 8.10 -3.31 28.35
C LYS A 316 8.87 -2.42 27.39
N ALA A 317 9.12 -2.89 26.17
CA ALA A 317 9.81 -2.12 25.13
C ALA A 317 9.00 -0.86 24.76
N ALA A 318 7.69 -1.00 24.59
CA ALA A 318 6.79 0.15 24.37
C ALA A 318 6.85 1.18 25.52
N GLY A 319 6.93 0.72 26.77
CA GLY A 319 7.08 1.60 27.92
C GLY A 319 8.40 2.37 27.96
N LEU A 320 9.49 1.80 27.44
CA LEU A 320 10.76 2.50 27.26
C LEU A 320 10.67 3.54 26.15
N ALA A 321 10.06 3.19 25.02
CA ALA A 321 9.81 4.11 23.91
C ALA A 321 8.95 5.30 24.37
N TRP A 322 7.89 5.07 25.12
CA TRP A 322 7.07 6.14 25.70
C TRP A 322 7.88 7.11 26.57
N LYS A 323 8.75 6.59 27.45
CA LYS A 323 9.62 7.44 28.28
C LYS A 323 10.55 8.29 27.43
N CYS A 324 11.10 7.75 26.35
CA CYS A 324 11.91 8.50 25.39
C CYS A 324 11.09 9.64 24.75
N LEU A 325 9.84 9.35 24.33
CA LEU A 325 8.95 10.36 23.75
C LEU A 325 8.60 11.48 24.76
N GLU A 326 8.31 11.12 26.02
CA GLU A 326 8.05 12.11 27.09
C GLU A 326 9.27 12.99 27.37
N ALA A 327 10.48 12.42 27.38
CA ALA A 327 11.71 13.18 27.56
C ALA A 327 11.99 14.14 26.40
N ASN A 328 11.51 13.83 25.20
CA ASN A 328 11.69 14.60 23.96
C ASN A 328 10.38 15.24 23.45
N LYS A 329 9.43 15.50 24.33
CA LYS A 329 8.09 15.98 23.96
C LYS A 329 8.05 17.28 23.13
N ASN A 330 9.10 18.06 23.15
CA ASN A 330 9.26 19.26 22.31
C ASN A 330 9.58 18.93 20.83
N LEU A 331 9.97 17.68 20.53
CA LEU A 331 10.23 17.14 19.19
C LEU A 331 9.13 16.22 18.71
N VAL A 332 8.11 15.96 19.54
CA VAL A 332 7.00 15.03 19.26
C VAL A 332 5.70 15.83 19.18
N SER A 333 4.94 15.65 18.10
CA SER A 333 3.65 16.33 17.95
C SER A 333 2.60 15.79 18.92
N SER A 334 1.55 16.57 19.18
CA SER A 334 0.41 16.12 20.00
C SER A 334 -0.31 14.91 19.37
N GLU A 335 -0.34 14.84 18.05
CA GLU A 335 -0.88 13.71 17.28
C GLU A 335 -0.08 12.42 17.52
N GLN A 336 1.24 12.52 17.45
CA GLN A 336 2.14 11.40 17.72
C GLN A 336 1.99 10.90 19.17
N MET A 337 1.90 11.81 20.14
CA MET A 337 1.67 11.43 21.53
C MET A 337 0.29 10.80 21.73
N TYR A 338 -0.75 11.30 21.07
CA TYR A 338 -2.09 10.73 21.11
C TYR A 338 -2.10 9.30 20.59
N ARG A 339 -1.48 9.02 19.44
CA ARG A 339 -1.39 7.69 18.85
C ARG A 339 -0.77 6.67 19.81
N ALA A 340 0.37 6.99 20.40
CA ALA A 340 1.04 6.11 21.37
C ALA A 340 0.21 5.95 22.66
N ALA A 341 -0.41 7.05 23.14
CA ALA A 341 -1.21 7.03 24.36
C ALA A 341 -2.47 6.16 24.24
N VAL A 342 -3.12 6.16 23.08
CA VAL A 342 -4.33 5.36 22.84
C VAL A 342 -4.05 3.86 23.00
N GLU A 343 -2.99 3.37 22.39
CA GLU A 343 -2.57 1.97 22.48
C GLU A 343 -2.18 1.60 23.93
N LEU A 344 -1.33 2.41 24.54
CA LEU A 344 -0.89 2.19 25.93
C LEU A 344 -2.06 2.22 26.92
N TYR A 345 -3.05 3.09 26.71
CA TYR A 345 -4.24 3.13 27.54
C TYR A 345 -5.09 1.87 27.36
N LYS A 346 -5.31 1.43 26.13
CA LYS A 346 -6.04 0.17 25.85
C LYS A 346 -5.36 -1.02 26.52
N ALA A 347 -4.04 -1.12 26.42
CA ALA A 347 -3.28 -2.21 27.03
C ALA A 347 -3.27 -2.16 28.58
N THR A 348 -3.04 -0.98 29.18
CA THR A 348 -2.72 -0.85 30.61
C THR A 348 -3.82 -0.26 31.47
N GLY A 349 -4.63 0.65 30.92
CA GLY A 349 -5.64 1.43 31.67
C GLY A 349 -5.06 2.56 32.54
N TYR A 350 -3.78 2.92 32.39
CA TYR A 350 -3.17 3.93 33.25
C TYR A 350 -3.66 5.34 32.91
N ALA A 351 -4.01 6.09 33.96
CA ALA A 351 -4.61 7.42 33.85
C ALA A 351 -3.69 8.45 33.15
N VAL A 352 -2.37 8.26 33.17
CA VAL A 352 -1.41 9.16 32.48
C VAL A 352 -1.67 9.16 30.98
N TYR A 353 -1.94 8.04 30.37
CA TYR A 353 -2.25 7.94 28.95
C TYR A 353 -3.62 8.54 28.62
N LYS A 354 -4.63 8.22 29.45
CA LYS A 354 -5.97 8.80 29.31
C LYS A 354 -5.93 10.34 29.28
N LYS A 355 -5.12 10.94 30.13
CA LYS A 355 -4.97 12.40 30.17
C LYS A 355 -4.49 12.96 28.84
N VAL A 356 -3.50 12.32 28.20
CA VAL A 356 -2.99 12.74 26.87
C VAL A 356 -4.08 12.63 25.81
N ILE A 357 -4.87 11.52 25.85
CA ILE A 357 -5.98 11.30 24.93
C ILE A 357 -7.04 12.39 25.08
N ASP A 358 -7.50 12.62 26.31
CA ASP A 358 -8.56 13.60 26.62
C ASP A 358 -8.13 15.02 26.23
N GLU A 359 -6.86 15.41 26.50
CA GLU A 359 -6.29 16.70 26.11
C GLU A 359 -6.27 16.87 24.60
N TYR A 360 -5.86 15.85 23.86
CA TYR A 360 -5.83 15.91 22.40
C TYR A 360 -7.23 16.01 21.80
N LEU A 361 -8.14 15.15 22.20
CA LEU A 361 -9.49 15.07 21.64
C LEU A 361 -10.37 16.28 21.94
N LYS A 362 -10.15 16.98 23.06
CA LYS A 362 -10.86 18.25 23.36
C LYS A 362 -10.76 19.27 22.24
N SER A 363 -9.64 19.30 21.54
CA SER A 363 -9.35 20.32 20.50
C SER A 363 -9.36 19.76 19.09
N ASN A 364 -9.45 18.43 18.93
CA ASN A 364 -9.26 17.76 17.65
C ASN A 364 -10.34 16.77 17.27
N ALA A 365 -11.29 16.44 18.17
CA ALA A 365 -12.36 15.49 17.86
C ALA A 365 -13.27 15.94 16.69
N ASP A 366 -13.33 17.25 16.43
CA ASP A 366 -14.10 17.82 15.33
C ASP A 366 -13.26 18.03 14.05
N LYS A 367 -11.97 17.70 14.04
CA LYS A 367 -11.11 17.83 12.85
C LYS A 367 -11.21 16.59 11.98
N ASP A 368 -11.04 16.79 10.70
CA ASP A 368 -10.97 15.68 9.75
C ASP A 368 -9.66 14.91 9.94
N MET A 369 -9.77 13.60 10.19
CA MET A 369 -8.62 12.71 10.32
C MET A 369 -8.41 12.01 8.97
N THR A 370 -7.53 12.57 8.16
CA THR A 370 -7.24 12.03 6.82
C THR A 370 -5.99 11.14 6.81
N ASP A 371 -5.11 11.31 7.79
CA ASP A 371 -3.93 10.46 7.96
C ASP A 371 -4.35 9.09 8.50
N ARG A 372 -3.95 8.02 7.81
CA ARG A 372 -4.25 6.63 8.15
C ARG A 372 -3.97 6.32 9.63
N THR A 373 -2.81 6.68 10.10
CA THR A 373 -2.38 6.36 11.47
C THR A 373 -3.18 7.09 12.54
N MET A 374 -3.79 8.22 12.21
CA MET A 374 -4.73 8.92 13.08
C MET A 374 -6.11 8.25 13.06
N VAL A 375 -6.51 7.69 11.91
CA VAL A 375 -7.69 6.83 11.77
C VAL A 375 -7.57 5.62 12.67
N ASP A 376 -6.45 4.90 12.61
CA ASP A 376 -6.16 3.72 13.43
C ASP A 376 -6.20 4.04 14.93
N ALA A 377 -5.60 5.15 15.34
CA ALA A 377 -5.65 5.59 16.73
C ALA A 377 -7.08 5.89 17.20
N ALA A 378 -7.90 6.52 16.35
CA ALA A 378 -9.29 6.80 16.67
C ALA A 378 -10.11 5.50 16.80
N ILE A 379 -9.88 4.53 15.92
CA ILE A 379 -10.50 3.20 15.96
C ILE A 379 -10.11 2.46 17.24
N THR A 380 -8.82 2.45 17.58
CA THR A 380 -8.33 1.85 18.84
C THR A 380 -8.97 2.51 20.05
N HIS A 381 -9.14 3.84 20.04
CA HIS A 381 -9.82 4.57 21.11
C HIS A 381 -11.30 4.18 21.22
N MET A 382 -12.03 4.13 20.12
CA MET A 382 -13.45 3.75 20.09
C MET A 382 -13.67 2.27 20.46
N SER A 383 -12.74 1.39 20.13
CA SER A 383 -12.83 -0.05 20.41
C SER A 383 -12.25 -0.45 21.79
N THR A 384 -11.84 0.50 22.63
CA THR A 384 -11.32 0.18 23.96
C THR A 384 -12.43 -0.28 24.91
N THR A 385 -12.14 -1.29 25.71
CA THR A 385 -13.01 -1.72 26.84
C THR A 385 -12.76 -0.90 28.11
N ARG A 386 -11.82 0.04 28.07
CA ARG A 386 -11.51 0.94 29.18
C ARG A 386 -12.51 2.09 29.23
N ASN A 387 -12.46 2.87 30.30
CA ASN A 387 -13.31 4.06 30.44
C ASN A 387 -12.90 5.13 29.41
N ALA A 388 -13.70 5.30 28.36
CA ALA A 388 -13.58 6.31 27.32
C ALA A 388 -14.72 7.32 27.41
N ASP A 389 -14.49 8.53 26.88
CA ASP A 389 -15.54 9.53 26.71
C ASP A 389 -16.45 9.14 25.54
N MET A 390 -17.68 8.72 25.86
CA MET A 390 -18.63 8.21 24.88
C MET A 390 -19.12 9.29 23.91
N ASP A 391 -19.18 10.56 24.33
CA ASP A 391 -19.58 11.67 23.44
C ASP A 391 -18.47 11.92 22.39
N LEU A 392 -17.21 11.85 22.79
CA LEU A 392 -16.09 11.93 21.86
C LEU A 392 -16.03 10.73 20.92
N CYS A 393 -16.26 9.53 21.42
CA CYS A 393 -16.35 8.32 20.58
C CYS A 393 -17.48 8.43 19.55
N GLY A 394 -18.65 8.95 19.95
CA GLY A 394 -19.79 9.19 19.05
C GLY A 394 -19.44 10.14 17.91
N LYS A 395 -18.80 11.26 18.22
CA LYS A 395 -18.35 12.23 17.20
C LYS A 395 -17.34 11.64 16.21
N LEU A 396 -16.40 10.83 16.70
CA LEU A 396 -15.44 10.15 15.83
C LEU A 396 -16.15 9.16 14.91
N MET A 397 -17.09 8.37 15.44
CA MET A 397 -17.86 7.41 14.65
C MET A 397 -18.69 8.08 13.56
N GLU A 398 -19.42 9.16 13.91
CA GLU A 398 -20.20 9.92 12.90
C GLU A 398 -19.35 10.37 11.71
N ARG A 399 -18.12 10.78 11.97
CA ARG A 399 -17.18 11.21 10.92
C ARG A 399 -16.71 10.06 10.04
N PHE A 400 -16.34 8.94 10.67
CA PHE A 400 -15.96 7.74 9.91
C PHE A 400 -17.09 7.29 8.99
N MET A 401 -18.31 7.19 9.52
CA MET A 401 -19.49 6.82 8.74
C MET A 401 -19.76 7.80 7.61
N ALA A 402 -19.69 9.11 7.85
CA ALA A 402 -19.92 10.12 6.83
C ALA A 402 -18.89 10.01 5.68
N ARG A 403 -17.61 9.80 6.01
CA ARG A 403 -16.54 9.63 5.02
C ARG A 403 -16.72 8.34 4.22
N THR A 404 -17.02 7.23 4.88
CA THR A 404 -17.27 5.94 4.26
C THR A 404 -18.48 5.99 3.33
N HIS A 405 -19.59 6.62 3.75
CA HIS A 405 -20.75 6.86 2.90
C HIS A 405 -20.40 7.70 1.66
N SER A 406 -19.56 8.72 1.80
CA SER A 406 -19.09 9.53 0.67
C SER A 406 -18.30 8.71 -0.34
N LYS A 407 -17.38 7.84 0.14
CA LYS A 407 -16.62 6.91 -0.71
C LYS A 407 -17.56 5.95 -1.43
N ALA A 408 -18.51 5.35 -0.72
CA ALA A 408 -19.50 4.44 -1.28
C ALA A 408 -20.39 5.10 -2.34
N ALA A 409 -20.76 6.37 -2.16
CA ALA A 409 -21.51 7.13 -3.15
C ALA A 409 -20.70 7.30 -4.45
N LYS A 410 -19.45 7.75 -4.35
CA LYS A 410 -18.57 7.90 -5.51
C LYS A 410 -18.38 6.58 -6.27
N ALA A 411 -18.15 5.47 -5.52
CA ALA A 411 -17.97 4.15 -6.13
C ALA A 411 -19.23 3.65 -6.87
N ARG A 412 -20.43 3.99 -6.41
CA ARG A 412 -21.69 3.68 -7.14
C ARG A 412 -21.82 4.43 -8.45
N ASP A 413 -21.32 5.67 -8.50
CA ASP A 413 -21.43 6.54 -9.66
C ASP A 413 -20.29 6.29 -10.68
N CYS A 414 -19.20 5.67 -10.28
CA CYS A 414 -18.06 5.31 -11.14
C CYS A 414 -18.31 3.99 -11.88
N GLY A 415 -18.08 3.96 -13.19
CA GLY A 415 -18.23 2.76 -14.01
C GLY A 415 -17.32 1.59 -13.62
N TYR A 416 -16.20 1.87 -12.98
CA TYR A 416 -15.28 0.85 -12.46
C TYR A 416 -15.64 0.37 -11.05
N MET A 417 -16.72 0.92 -10.46
CA MET A 417 -17.24 0.56 -9.13
C MET A 417 -16.21 0.75 -8.00
N VAL A 418 -15.35 1.74 -8.16
CA VAL A 418 -14.42 2.32 -7.19
C VAL A 418 -14.58 3.84 -7.22
N GLU A 419 -13.93 4.58 -6.35
CA GLU A 419 -14.18 6.04 -6.23
C GLU A 419 -13.75 6.85 -7.46
N SER A 420 -12.77 6.36 -8.23
CA SER A 420 -12.30 6.93 -9.49
C SER A 420 -11.70 5.85 -10.38
N ALA A 421 -11.80 6.01 -11.69
CA ALA A 421 -11.17 5.12 -12.67
C ALA A 421 -9.63 5.13 -12.62
N ASP A 422 -9.03 6.18 -12.07
CA ASP A 422 -7.58 6.44 -12.07
C ASP A 422 -6.93 6.16 -10.70
N MET A 423 -7.60 5.41 -9.81
CA MET A 423 -7.06 5.11 -8.48
C MET A 423 -5.77 4.31 -8.55
N THR A 424 -4.79 4.72 -7.75
CA THR A 424 -3.59 3.93 -7.53
C THR A 424 -3.87 2.74 -6.61
N PRO A 425 -3.07 1.65 -6.70
CA PRO A 425 -3.21 0.51 -5.78
C PRO A 425 -3.15 0.91 -4.31
N GLU A 426 -2.26 1.83 -3.96
CA GLU A 426 -2.08 2.31 -2.60
C GLU A 426 -3.29 3.10 -2.08
N GLU A 427 -3.85 4.01 -2.88
CA GLU A 427 -5.08 4.74 -2.53
C GLU A 427 -6.25 3.78 -2.34
N LEU A 428 -6.37 2.79 -3.24
CA LEU A 428 -7.42 1.80 -3.20
C LEU A 428 -7.36 0.97 -1.91
N LEU A 429 -6.17 0.46 -1.57
CA LEU A 429 -5.99 -0.35 -0.37
C LEU A 429 -6.25 0.43 0.91
N ARG A 430 -5.79 1.68 1.00
CA ARG A 430 -6.09 2.55 2.15
C ARG A 430 -7.58 2.82 2.31
N ASN A 431 -8.29 3.04 1.20
CA ASN A 431 -9.73 3.27 1.24
C ASN A 431 -10.48 2.00 1.62
N THR A 432 -10.03 0.85 1.16
CA THR A 432 -10.59 -0.46 1.50
C THR A 432 -10.45 -0.77 2.97
N GLU A 433 -9.28 -0.53 3.55
CA GLU A 433 -9.03 -0.73 4.98
C GLU A 433 -10.05 0.02 5.85
N GLU A 434 -10.33 1.29 5.52
CA GLU A 434 -11.33 2.07 6.24
C GLU A 434 -12.73 1.47 6.12
N LEU A 435 -13.11 0.94 4.95
CA LEU A 435 -14.40 0.27 4.75
C LEU A 435 -14.50 -1.01 5.61
N VAL A 436 -13.48 -1.87 5.56
CA VAL A 436 -13.42 -3.13 6.33
C VAL A 436 -13.56 -2.84 7.82
N VAL A 437 -12.86 -1.82 8.31
CA VAL A 437 -12.91 -1.45 9.73
C VAL A 437 -14.29 -0.93 10.13
N VAL A 438 -14.89 -0.06 9.31
CA VAL A 438 -16.23 0.48 9.59
C VAL A 438 -17.26 -0.65 9.58
N ASP A 439 -17.25 -1.53 8.59
CA ASP A 439 -18.15 -2.68 8.52
C ASP A 439 -17.99 -3.61 9.75
N TYR A 440 -16.77 -3.84 10.20
CA TYR A 440 -16.51 -4.60 11.41
C TYR A 440 -17.11 -3.94 12.66
N ILE A 441 -16.88 -2.63 12.85
CA ILE A 441 -17.34 -1.90 14.06
C ILE A 441 -18.86 -1.80 14.12
N ILE A 442 -19.52 -1.48 13.00
CA ILE A 442 -20.98 -1.32 12.95
C ILE A 442 -21.70 -2.65 12.71
N SER A 443 -20.97 -3.73 12.38
CA SER A 443 -21.50 -5.07 12.08
C SER A 443 -22.63 -5.04 11.04
N SER A 444 -22.55 -4.12 10.05
CA SER A 444 -23.61 -3.91 9.07
C SER A 444 -23.41 -4.70 7.79
N PHE A 445 -22.15 -5.00 7.45
CA PHE A 445 -21.75 -5.60 6.17
C PHE A 445 -22.28 -4.82 4.94
N GLU A 446 -22.51 -3.53 5.12
CA GLU A 446 -23.08 -2.65 4.10
C GLU A 446 -22.12 -2.45 2.92
N TYR A 447 -20.80 -2.53 3.22
CA TYR A 447 -19.75 -2.25 2.25
C TYR A 447 -19.14 -3.51 1.61
N GLU A 448 -19.58 -4.71 1.96
CA GLU A 448 -19.03 -5.98 1.46
C GLU A 448 -18.91 -6.03 -0.07
N LYS A 449 -19.95 -5.59 -0.79
CA LYS A 449 -19.91 -5.53 -2.25
C LYS A 449 -18.93 -4.48 -2.81
N MET A 450 -18.70 -3.43 -2.07
CA MET A 450 -17.73 -2.41 -2.44
C MET A 450 -16.31 -2.91 -2.21
N GLU A 451 -16.07 -3.61 -1.12
CA GLU A 451 -14.80 -4.28 -0.82
C GLU A 451 -14.46 -5.32 -1.90
N GLU A 452 -15.41 -6.13 -2.33
CA GLU A 452 -15.27 -7.03 -3.48
C GLU A 452 -14.95 -6.28 -4.78
N ASN A 453 -15.63 -5.18 -5.04
CA ASN A 453 -15.38 -4.37 -6.23
C ASN A 453 -13.98 -3.77 -6.24
N TYR A 454 -13.44 -3.40 -5.10
CA TYR A 454 -12.06 -2.95 -4.99
C TYR A 454 -11.07 -4.08 -5.31
N LEU A 455 -11.32 -5.29 -4.80
CA LEU A 455 -10.50 -6.44 -5.15
C LEU A 455 -10.54 -6.71 -6.66
N HIS A 456 -11.73 -6.71 -7.28
CA HIS A 456 -11.86 -6.90 -8.72
C HIS A 456 -11.11 -5.84 -9.53
N TYR A 457 -11.12 -4.56 -9.06
CA TYR A 457 -10.35 -3.51 -9.70
C TYR A 457 -8.85 -3.80 -9.64
N MET A 458 -8.33 -4.22 -8.49
CA MET A 458 -6.92 -4.62 -8.34
C MET A 458 -6.57 -5.86 -9.16
N CYS A 459 -7.53 -6.73 -9.37
CA CYS A 459 -7.36 -7.97 -10.12
C CYS A 459 -7.54 -7.81 -11.65
N GLY A 460 -7.62 -6.60 -12.17
CA GLY A 460 -7.64 -6.34 -13.62
C GLY A 460 -8.90 -5.71 -14.17
N ARG A 461 -9.98 -5.53 -13.36
CA ARG A 461 -11.17 -4.79 -13.78
C ARG A 461 -10.95 -3.28 -13.68
N ASN A 462 -9.79 -2.82 -14.13
CA ASN A 462 -9.35 -1.45 -14.18
C ASN A 462 -9.13 -1.00 -15.64
N ILE A 463 -8.87 0.29 -15.83
CA ILE A 463 -8.74 0.89 -17.16
C ILE A 463 -7.62 0.22 -18.00
N LYS A 464 -6.56 -0.28 -17.35
CA LYS A 464 -5.42 -0.92 -18.01
C LYS A 464 -5.58 -2.42 -18.20
N SER A 465 -6.56 -3.04 -17.55
CA SER A 465 -6.72 -4.50 -17.46
C SER A 465 -5.44 -5.18 -16.94
N GLU A 466 -4.83 -4.62 -15.88
CA GLU A 466 -3.59 -5.08 -15.26
C GLU A 466 -3.81 -5.48 -13.81
N LEU A 467 -2.97 -6.41 -13.33
CA LEU A 467 -2.96 -6.83 -11.94
C LEU A 467 -2.17 -5.82 -11.08
N TYR A 468 -2.79 -5.33 -10.02
CA TYR A 468 -2.17 -4.46 -9.02
C TYR A 468 -1.92 -5.22 -7.70
N LEU A 469 -1.29 -6.41 -7.80
CA LEU A 469 -1.10 -7.36 -6.70
C LEU A 469 0.38 -7.60 -6.38
N ASP A 470 1.28 -6.81 -6.94
CA ASP A 470 2.71 -6.93 -6.69
C ASP A 470 3.25 -5.66 -6.02
N PHE A 471 3.73 -5.82 -4.80
CA PHE A 471 4.26 -4.76 -3.95
C PHE A 471 5.73 -5.06 -3.68
N GLU A 472 6.56 -4.92 -4.72
CA GLU A 472 7.98 -5.24 -4.66
C GLU A 472 8.66 -4.51 -3.48
N TYR A 473 9.22 -5.28 -2.53
CA TYR A 473 9.84 -4.77 -1.30
C TYR A 473 8.94 -3.86 -0.44
N ASP A 474 7.62 -3.98 -0.56
CA ASP A 474 6.67 -3.24 0.26
C ASP A 474 5.80 -4.18 1.10
N PRO A 475 6.22 -4.50 2.33
CA PRO A 475 5.43 -5.32 3.24
C PRO A 475 4.09 -4.67 3.63
N ASP A 476 4.00 -3.32 3.62
CA ASP A 476 2.78 -2.59 3.95
C ASP A 476 1.68 -2.80 2.90
N GLY A 477 2.04 -2.77 1.62
CA GLY A 477 1.11 -3.06 0.52
C GLY A 477 0.55 -4.49 0.59
N TYR A 478 1.39 -5.49 0.90
CA TYR A 478 0.90 -6.86 1.11
C TYR A 478 0.02 -6.98 2.36
N ALA A 479 0.37 -6.30 3.45
CA ALA A 479 -0.41 -6.33 4.69
C ALA A 479 -1.81 -5.73 4.48
N MET A 480 -1.92 -4.57 3.83
CA MET A 480 -3.20 -3.96 3.49
C MET A 480 -4.06 -4.87 2.59
N LEU A 481 -3.44 -5.54 1.61
CA LEU A 481 -4.17 -6.51 0.79
C LEU A 481 -4.65 -7.71 1.61
N LEU A 482 -3.89 -8.15 2.61
CA LEU A 482 -4.31 -9.21 3.54
C LEU A 482 -5.46 -8.79 4.45
N VAL A 483 -5.59 -7.50 4.81
CA VAL A 483 -6.79 -6.99 5.51
C VAL A 483 -8.04 -7.21 4.67
N LEU A 484 -8.01 -6.83 3.39
CA LEU A 484 -9.13 -7.01 2.47
C LEU A 484 -9.44 -8.50 2.25
N LEU A 485 -8.42 -9.30 1.96
CA LEU A 485 -8.60 -10.74 1.69
C LEU A 485 -9.07 -11.50 2.94
N GLY A 486 -8.58 -11.13 4.12
CA GLY A 486 -9.07 -11.67 5.39
C GLY A 486 -10.56 -11.44 5.57
N ARG A 487 -11.04 -10.25 5.20
CA ARG A 487 -12.47 -9.91 5.22
C ARG A 487 -13.29 -10.76 4.23
N LEU A 488 -12.82 -10.94 3.01
CA LEU A 488 -13.55 -11.64 1.96
C LEU A 488 -13.50 -13.18 2.09
N THR A 489 -12.57 -13.71 2.88
CA THR A 489 -12.43 -15.15 3.16
C THR A 489 -12.97 -15.55 4.53
N ASP A 490 -13.43 -14.58 5.34
CA ASP A 490 -13.98 -14.86 6.67
C ASP A 490 -15.23 -15.72 6.58
N LYS A 491 -15.17 -16.90 7.17
CA LYS A 491 -16.31 -17.82 7.25
C LYS A 491 -17.26 -17.34 8.33
N LYS A 492 -18.33 -16.70 7.90
CA LYS A 492 -19.44 -16.25 8.77
C LYS A 492 -20.13 -17.41 9.47
#